data_f53cc98d5aefc60a0418eea62516cb32
#
_entry.id   f53cc98d5aefc60a0418eea62516cb32
#
_cell.length_a   1.000
_cell.length_b   1.000
_cell.length_c   1.000
_cell.angle_alpha   90.00
_cell.angle_beta   90.00
_cell.angle_gamma   90.00
#
_symmetry.space_group_name_H-M   'P 1'
#
loop_
_entity.id
_entity.type
_entity.pdbx_description
1 polymer ?
#
loop_
_entity_poly.entity_id
_entity_poly.type
_entity_poly.pdbx_seq_one_letter_code
_entity_poly.pdbx_strand_id
1 'polypeptide(L)'
;MQTKFLDGTKADLRWFKQYYSQVFPAGRTKADQQYRALLIFLKSQPYIGRPNEEWPGVFEYVLPRIPFTVLYRINDETIEIMRLYHQRSEFSNEHKS
;
A
#
# COMPACT_ATOMS: atom_id res chain seq x y z
N MET A 1 -9.04 15.72 -1.20
CA MET A 1 -8.40 15.05 -0.06
C MET A 1 -6.91 14.94 -0.31
N GLN A 2 -6.09 15.28 0.67
CA GLN A 2 -4.63 15.18 0.55
C GLN A 2 -4.17 13.76 0.91
N THR A 3 -2.97 13.41 0.45
CA THR A 3 -2.36 12.13 0.78
C THR A 3 -1.06 12.37 1.54
N LYS A 4 -0.89 11.67 2.65
CA LYS A 4 0.29 11.77 3.49
C LYS A 4 0.86 10.37 3.73
N PHE A 5 2.19 10.24 3.68
CA PHE A 5 2.87 8.98 3.95
C PHE A 5 3.39 8.99 5.37
N LEU A 6 2.95 8.04 6.18
CA LEU A 6 3.44 7.91 7.55
C LEU A 6 4.82 7.25 7.56
N ASP A 7 5.54 7.37 8.67
CA ASP A 7 6.93 6.92 8.75
C ASP A 7 7.13 5.44 8.41
N GLY A 8 6.20 4.59 8.80
CA GLY A 8 6.29 3.18 8.46
C GLY A 8 6.29 2.91 6.97
N THR A 9 5.61 3.77 6.21
CA THR A 9 5.54 3.62 4.76
C THR A 9 6.87 3.94 4.08
N LYS A 10 7.69 4.80 4.67
CA LYS A 10 8.97 5.19 4.06
C LYS A 10 9.89 3.99 3.91
N ALA A 11 9.97 3.15 4.92
CA ALA A 11 10.76 1.93 4.84
C ALA A 11 10.16 0.95 3.81
N ASP A 12 8.83 0.86 3.79
CA ASP A 12 8.13 0.01 2.82
C ASP A 12 8.39 0.47 1.39
N LEU A 13 8.42 1.77 1.14
CA LEU A 13 8.68 2.30 -0.19
C LEU A 13 10.11 1.98 -0.65
N ARG A 14 11.07 2.04 0.27
CA ARG A 14 12.44 1.63 -0.06
C ARG A 14 12.49 0.15 -0.43
N TRP A 15 11.78 -0.68 0.32
CA TRP A 15 11.70 -2.11 0.05
C TRP A 15 11.03 -2.37 -1.30
N PHE A 16 9.95 -1.65 -1.59
CA PHE A 16 9.22 -1.76 -2.85
C PHE A 16 10.14 -1.45 -4.04
N LYS A 17 10.89 -0.35 -3.95
CA LYS A 17 11.83 0.04 -5.01
C LYS A 17 12.94 -1.00 -5.17
N GLN A 18 13.45 -1.51 -4.08
CA GLN A 18 14.52 -2.51 -4.10
C GLN A 18 14.02 -3.82 -4.72
N TYR A 19 12.82 -4.23 -4.37
CA TYR A 19 12.22 -5.43 -4.94
C TYR A 19 12.14 -5.35 -6.46
N TYR A 20 11.66 -4.22 -6.99
CA TYR A 20 11.51 -4.06 -8.42
C TYR A 20 12.78 -3.62 -9.14
N SER A 21 13.86 -3.37 -8.45
CA SER A 21 15.14 -3.12 -9.10
C SER A 21 16.07 -4.32 -9.05
N GLN A 22 15.94 -5.19 -8.06
CA GLN A 22 16.85 -6.31 -7.85
C GLN A 22 16.20 -7.67 -7.97
N VAL A 23 14.98 -7.83 -7.45
CA VAL A 23 14.32 -9.13 -7.43
C VAL A 23 13.50 -9.36 -8.69
N PHE A 24 12.73 -8.36 -9.12
CA PHE A 24 11.86 -8.50 -10.27
C PHE A 24 11.86 -7.24 -11.15
N PRO A 25 13.00 -6.92 -11.79
CA PRO A 25 13.10 -5.69 -12.58
C PRO A 25 12.11 -5.61 -13.74
N ALA A 26 11.73 -6.74 -14.31
CA ALA A 26 10.79 -6.77 -15.44
C ALA A 26 9.41 -6.22 -15.08
N GLY A 27 9.04 -6.26 -13.80
CA GLY A 27 7.76 -5.76 -13.34
C GLY A 27 7.75 -4.31 -12.91
N ARG A 28 8.88 -3.63 -12.98
CA ARG A 28 9.02 -2.29 -12.41
C ARG A 28 8.06 -1.27 -12.99
N THR A 29 7.95 -1.20 -14.30
CA THR A 29 7.08 -0.22 -14.96
C THR A 29 5.62 -0.44 -14.55
N LYS A 30 5.17 -1.69 -14.56
CA LYS A 30 3.80 -2.01 -14.16
C LYS A 30 3.56 -1.65 -12.69
N ALA A 31 4.52 -1.96 -11.83
CA ALA A 31 4.40 -1.66 -10.39
C ALA A 31 4.31 -0.16 -10.15
N ASP A 32 5.16 0.63 -10.80
CA ASP A 32 5.11 2.08 -10.68
C ASP A 32 3.78 2.64 -11.16
N GLN A 33 3.27 2.14 -12.28
CA GLN A 33 1.98 2.58 -12.82
C GLN A 33 0.85 2.24 -11.86
N GLN A 34 0.85 1.05 -11.30
CA GLN A 34 -0.19 0.62 -10.36
C GLN A 34 -0.17 1.46 -9.09
N TYR A 35 1.02 1.74 -8.57
CA TYR A 35 1.15 2.53 -7.37
C TYR A 35 0.67 3.96 -7.58
N ARG A 36 1.07 4.59 -8.70
CA ARG A 36 0.64 5.95 -9.01
C ARG A 36 -0.86 6.03 -9.26
N ALA A 37 -1.40 5.05 -9.98
CA ALA A 37 -2.83 4.98 -10.24
C ALA A 37 -3.61 4.86 -8.93
N LEU A 38 -3.11 4.08 -7.98
CA LEU A 38 -3.73 3.96 -6.68
C LEU A 38 -3.85 5.30 -5.96
N LEU A 39 -2.76 6.07 -5.94
CA LEU A 39 -2.77 7.37 -5.25
C LEU A 39 -3.80 8.33 -5.85
N ILE A 40 -3.91 8.33 -7.18
CA ILE A 40 -4.92 9.15 -7.84
C ILE A 40 -6.32 8.63 -7.54
N PHE A 41 -6.49 7.32 -7.58
CA PHE A 41 -7.78 6.67 -7.36
C PHE A 41 -8.30 6.90 -5.95
N LEU A 42 -7.42 6.82 -4.95
CA LEU A 42 -7.81 7.04 -3.56
C LEU A 42 -8.34 8.45 -3.32
N LYS A 43 -7.85 9.44 -4.05
CA LYS A 43 -8.35 10.81 -3.91
C LYS A 43 -9.80 10.93 -4.34
N SER A 44 -10.22 10.17 -5.34
CA SER A 44 -11.61 10.19 -5.80
C SER A 44 -12.47 9.14 -5.12
N GLN A 45 -11.87 8.04 -4.64
CA GLN A 45 -12.59 6.93 -4.02
C GLN A 45 -11.91 6.54 -2.71
N PRO A 46 -11.91 7.41 -1.70
CA PRO A 46 -11.11 7.13 -0.48
C PRO A 46 -11.58 5.92 0.32
N TYR A 47 -12.80 5.47 0.13
CA TYR A 47 -13.33 4.33 0.87
C TYR A 47 -13.34 3.04 0.05
N ILE A 48 -12.54 2.99 -1.03
CA ILE A 48 -12.52 1.81 -1.91
C ILE A 48 -11.92 0.57 -1.24
N GLY A 49 -11.03 0.77 -0.27
CA GLY A 49 -10.40 -0.34 0.42
C GLY A 49 -11.35 -1.09 1.31
N ARG A 50 -10.99 -2.34 1.61
CA ARG A 50 -11.76 -3.17 2.53
C ARG A 50 -11.42 -2.76 3.96
N PRO A 51 -12.42 -2.57 4.83
CA PRO A 51 -12.13 -2.28 6.25
C PRO A 51 -11.31 -3.40 6.87
N ASN A 52 -10.28 -3.02 7.63
CA ASN A 52 -9.48 -3.98 8.36
C ASN A 52 -10.26 -4.48 9.57
N GLU A 53 -10.25 -5.80 9.78
CA GLU A 53 -11.04 -6.39 10.86
C GLU A 53 -10.45 -6.13 12.24
N GLU A 54 -9.13 -5.95 12.33
CA GLU A 54 -8.45 -5.79 13.60
C GLU A 54 -8.36 -4.34 14.05
N TRP A 55 -8.22 -3.42 13.10
CA TRP A 55 -8.00 -2.01 13.40
C TRP A 55 -9.12 -1.14 12.84
N PRO A 56 -10.05 -0.70 13.70
CA PRO A 56 -11.14 0.16 13.24
C PRO A 56 -10.61 1.43 12.58
N GLY A 57 -11.25 1.81 11.48
CA GLY A 57 -10.85 3.01 10.74
C GLY A 57 -9.71 2.81 9.76
N VAL A 58 -9.10 1.63 9.74
CA VAL A 58 -8.04 1.30 8.79
C VAL A 58 -8.61 0.51 7.64
N PHE A 59 -8.16 0.84 6.43
CA PHE A 59 -8.56 0.15 5.21
C PHE A 59 -7.38 -0.52 4.58
N GLU A 60 -7.62 -1.60 3.86
CA GLU A 60 -6.60 -2.27 3.08
C GLU A 60 -7.05 -2.39 1.63
N TYR A 61 -6.14 -2.16 0.72
CA TYR A 61 -6.42 -2.25 -0.71
C TYR A 61 -5.30 -3.05 -1.37
N VAL A 62 -5.69 -4.17 -1.99
CA VAL A 62 -4.75 -5.01 -2.73
C VAL A 62 -4.58 -4.41 -4.11
N LEU A 63 -3.33 -4.07 -4.48
CA LEU A 63 -3.08 -3.52 -5.79
C LEU A 63 -3.33 -4.59 -6.86
N PRO A 64 -4.08 -4.24 -7.92
CA PRO A 64 -4.32 -5.22 -8.99
C PRO A 64 -3.02 -5.50 -9.74
N ARG A 65 -2.82 -6.76 -10.10
CA ARG A 65 -1.71 -7.21 -10.94
C ARG A 65 -0.32 -7.17 -10.33
N ILE A 66 -0.19 -6.71 -9.08
CA ILE A 66 1.06 -6.81 -8.35
C ILE A 66 0.76 -7.28 -6.92
N PRO A 67 1.69 -8.04 -6.32
CA PRO A 67 1.39 -8.69 -5.03
C PRO A 67 1.66 -7.77 -3.83
N PHE A 68 1.12 -6.56 -3.87
CA PHE A 68 1.28 -5.61 -2.78
C PHE A 68 -0.07 -5.15 -2.26
N THR A 69 -0.10 -4.85 -0.96
CA THR A 69 -1.28 -4.35 -0.27
C THR A 69 -0.92 -3.03 0.41
N VAL A 70 -1.84 -2.08 0.33
CA VAL A 70 -1.69 -0.78 0.99
C VAL A 70 -2.63 -0.73 2.17
N LEU A 71 -2.11 -0.34 3.34
CA LEU A 71 -2.93 -0.02 4.50
C LEU A 71 -2.99 1.50 4.62
N TYR A 72 -4.20 2.02 4.77
CA TYR A 72 -4.39 3.46 4.89
C TYR A 72 -5.56 3.75 5.82
N ARG A 73 -5.62 4.98 6.28
CA ARG A 73 -6.76 5.47 7.06
C ARG A 73 -7.07 6.90 6.61
N ILE A 74 -8.26 7.37 6.95
CA ILE A 74 -8.69 8.72 6.61
C ILE A 74 -8.81 9.51 7.91
N ASN A 75 -8.13 10.64 7.96
CA ASN A 75 -8.08 11.49 9.15
C ASN A 75 -8.15 12.94 8.70
N ASP A 76 -9.22 13.65 9.08
CA ASP A 76 -9.43 15.07 8.75
C ASP A 76 -9.21 15.36 7.26
N GLU A 77 -9.90 14.64 6.39
CA GLU A 77 -9.80 14.79 4.95
C GLU A 77 -8.41 14.51 4.39
N THR A 78 -7.59 13.81 5.16
CA THR A 78 -6.27 13.36 4.72
C THR A 78 -6.26 11.84 4.63
N ILE A 79 -5.77 11.32 3.51
CA ILE A 79 -5.54 9.89 3.36
C ILE A 79 -4.13 9.62 3.88
N GLU A 80 -4.03 8.89 4.99
CA GLU A 80 -2.74 8.56 5.58
C GLU A 80 -2.34 7.15 5.19
N ILE A 81 -1.33 7.05 4.34
CA ILE A 81 -0.79 5.74 3.94
C ILE A 81 0.09 5.23 5.06
N MET A 82 -0.32 4.14 5.68
CA MET A 82 0.34 3.59 6.87
C MET A 82 1.40 2.58 6.52
N ARG A 83 1.10 1.67 5.60
CA ARG A 83 2.01 0.60 5.20
C ARG A 83 1.78 0.23 3.75
N LEU A 84 2.85 -0.23 3.11
CA LEU A 84 2.80 -0.88 1.80
C LEU A 84 3.62 -2.17 1.95
N TYR A 85 3.02 -3.32 1.75
CA TYR A 85 3.74 -4.56 1.98
C TYR A 85 3.41 -5.61 0.93
N HIS A 86 4.40 -6.46 0.68
CA HIS A 86 4.26 -7.59 -0.22
C HIS A 86 3.45 -8.69 0.48
N GLN A 87 2.59 -9.37 -0.26
CA GLN A 87 1.72 -10.41 0.31
C GLN A 87 2.50 -11.55 0.96
N ARG A 88 3.74 -11.77 0.54
CA ARG A 88 4.61 -12.81 1.09
C ARG A 88 5.68 -12.26 2.03
N SER A 89 5.52 -11.02 2.47
CA SER A 89 6.47 -10.43 3.40
C SER A 89 6.36 -11.10 4.77
N GLU A 90 7.38 -10.88 5.62
CA GLU A 90 7.38 -11.39 6.98
C GLU A 90 6.18 -10.89 7.76
N PHE A 91 5.76 -9.66 7.49
CA PHE A 91 4.58 -9.11 8.15
C PHE A 91 3.36 -9.99 7.91
N SER A 92 3.12 -10.42 6.67
CA SER A 92 2.02 -11.32 6.34
C SER A 92 2.17 -12.68 7.02
N ASN A 93 3.40 -13.21 7.06
CA ASN A 93 3.66 -14.52 7.64
C ASN A 93 3.48 -14.49 9.15
N GLU A 94 3.96 -13.46 9.81
CA GLU A 94 3.79 -13.29 11.25
C GLU A 94 2.32 -13.22 11.62
N HIS A 95 1.55 -12.57 10.79
CA HIS A 95 0.14 -12.40 11.03
C HIS A 95 -0.63 -13.72 10.95
N LYS A 96 -0.14 -14.65 10.15
CA LYS A 96 -0.77 -15.95 9.98
C LYS A 96 -0.38 -16.95 11.05
N SER A 97 0.73 -16.74 11.69
CA SER A 97 1.18 -17.64 12.71
C SER A 97 0.71 -17.24 14.08
#